data_0f212e55a8babcfadb2ee8e91321e497
#
_entry.id   0f212e55a8babcfadb2ee8e91321e497
#
_cell.length_a   1.000
_cell.length_b   1.000
_cell.length_c   1.000
_cell.angle_alpha   90.00
_cell.angle_beta   90.00
_cell.angle_gamma   90.00
#
_symmetry.space_group_name_H-M   'P 1'
#
loop_
_entity.id
_entity.type
_entity.pdbx_description
1 polymer ?
#
loop_
_entity_poly.entity_id
_entity_poly.type
_entity_poly.pdbx_seq_one_letter_code
_entity_poly.pdbx_strand_id
1 'polypeptide(L)'
;MRTSIATALVLLATVGAAFTPVIHATPVQGFLLTRGISIVDFAGQAIVLRGVNYPGYEQEHPELHNSMAYSTFAGNEFNVVRLPISWANLEPQPGAFNSEYLSSYVDQDVQWAKSAGVYIILDMQQYGWAGRFGGLGAPDWMVENYAANETGMRQAVSDFWSNTDLQSHLVQVWVKIAQHYANEPTIGGYDLFNEPWIYTSVNSELNATRALEAFYIRTIQAIRAVDPNHIIFLEPGNTQMFNLPISNIVWAPHFYPLAFASKFYSDNYTILENDFMAKYQTFVIDYGTPMWIGEFGAFMPDNSSRAIWTQMALDFFNRYGVGWAWWAYDGQYTSIPNQLYIPP
;
A
#
# COMPACT_ATOMS: atom_id res chain seq x y z
N MET A 1 -25.83 0.99 -58.28
CA MET A 1 -25.71 0.32 -56.98
C MET A 1 -24.87 1.20 -56.07
N ARG A 2 -25.48 1.92 -55.14
CA ARG A 2 -24.82 2.74 -54.15
C ARG A 2 -24.88 1.98 -52.82
N THR A 3 -23.76 1.53 -52.31
CA THR A 3 -23.63 0.90 -51.01
C THR A 3 -23.39 1.99 -49.95
N SER A 4 -24.38 2.18 -49.07
CA SER A 4 -24.28 3.03 -47.89
C SER A 4 -23.46 2.30 -46.81
N ILE A 5 -22.39 2.96 -46.35
CA ILE A 5 -21.66 2.57 -45.13
C ILE A 5 -22.37 3.25 -43.97
N ALA A 6 -22.99 2.47 -43.13
CA ALA A 6 -23.54 2.94 -41.88
C ALA A 6 -22.42 3.06 -40.84
N THR A 7 -22.09 4.29 -40.46
CA THR A 7 -21.18 4.60 -39.35
C THR A 7 -21.93 4.40 -38.06
N ALA A 8 -21.58 3.38 -37.30
CA ALA A 8 -22.10 3.19 -35.93
C ALA A 8 -21.40 4.18 -35.01
N LEU A 9 -22.16 5.19 -34.54
CA LEU A 9 -21.76 6.08 -33.46
C LEU A 9 -21.93 5.32 -32.15
N VAL A 10 -20.83 4.92 -31.54
CA VAL A 10 -20.84 4.43 -30.15
C VAL A 10 -20.95 5.65 -29.24
N LEU A 11 -22.15 5.88 -28.68
CA LEU A 11 -22.34 6.82 -27.59
C LEU A 11 -21.70 6.25 -26.32
N LEU A 12 -20.52 6.73 -25.97
CA LEU A 12 -20.02 6.60 -24.61
C LEU A 12 -20.91 7.47 -23.70
N ALA A 13 -21.81 6.84 -22.99
CA ALA A 13 -22.55 7.47 -21.90
C ALA A 13 -21.54 7.69 -20.75
N THR A 14 -21.05 8.93 -20.63
CA THR A 14 -20.33 9.38 -19.43
C THR A 14 -21.33 9.43 -18.29
N VAL A 15 -21.34 8.39 -17.45
CA VAL A 15 -21.99 8.44 -16.13
C VAL A 15 -21.08 9.29 -15.24
N GLY A 16 -21.18 10.60 -15.40
CA GLY A 16 -20.64 11.59 -14.46
C GLY A 16 -21.53 11.64 -13.22
N ALA A 17 -21.46 10.63 -12.35
CA ALA A 17 -21.92 10.83 -10.99
C ALA A 17 -20.87 11.74 -10.32
N ALA A 18 -21.26 12.99 -10.05
CA ALA A 18 -20.48 13.89 -9.22
C ALA A 18 -20.45 13.26 -7.80
N PHE A 19 -19.38 12.52 -7.50
CA PHE A 19 -19.10 12.12 -6.13
C PHE A 19 -18.67 13.36 -5.37
N THR A 20 -19.56 13.95 -4.59
CA THR A 20 -19.17 14.83 -3.49
C THR A 20 -18.73 13.92 -2.34
N PRO A 21 -17.44 13.81 -2.03
CA PRO A 21 -17.01 13.07 -0.85
C PRO A 21 -17.49 13.83 0.38
N VAL A 22 -18.38 13.21 1.16
CA VAL A 22 -18.69 13.70 2.50
C VAL A 22 -17.51 13.33 3.38
N ILE A 23 -16.59 14.27 3.54
CA ILE A 23 -15.44 14.11 4.44
C ILE A 23 -15.86 14.72 5.78
N HIS A 24 -16.46 13.90 6.62
CA HIS A 24 -16.52 14.18 8.05
C HIS A 24 -15.66 13.14 8.76
N ALA A 25 -14.83 13.59 9.69
CA ALA A 25 -14.16 12.71 10.64
C ALA A 25 -15.23 12.06 11.54
N THR A 26 -15.92 11.06 10.99
CA THR A 26 -16.81 10.21 11.76
C THR A 26 -15.95 9.14 12.43
N PRO A 27 -16.17 8.85 13.71
CA PRO A 27 -15.48 7.74 14.37
C PRO A 27 -15.58 6.47 13.53
N VAL A 28 -14.48 5.70 13.46
CA VAL A 28 -14.49 4.38 12.82
C VAL A 28 -15.58 3.53 13.47
N GLN A 29 -16.59 3.10 12.70
CA GLN A 29 -17.77 2.41 13.23
C GLN A 29 -17.80 0.92 12.87
N GLY A 30 -16.96 0.46 11.95
CA GLY A 30 -16.96 -0.93 11.51
C GLY A 30 -15.90 -1.19 10.43
N PHE A 31 -15.84 -2.42 9.98
CA PHE A 31 -14.85 -2.86 9.01
C PHE A 31 -15.06 -2.23 7.65
N LEU A 32 -13.95 -1.91 6.98
CA LEU A 32 -13.94 -1.64 5.56
C LEU A 32 -14.10 -2.96 4.78
N LEU A 33 -14.79 -2.89 3.65
CA LEU A 33 -14.99 -4.03 2.75
C LEU A 33 -14.77 -3.59 1.30
N THR A 34 -14.63 -4.55 0.39
CA THR A 34 -14.68 -4.27 -1.05
C THR A 34 -16.03 -4.63 -1.63
N ARG A 35 -16.54 -3.79 -2.54
CA ARG A 35 -17.75 -4.05 -3.33
C ARG A 35 -17.50 -3.65 -4.79
N GLY A 36 -17.35 -4.64 -5.66
CA GLY A 36 -16.89 -4.39 -7.02
C GLY A 36 -15.54 -3.68 -7.00
N ILE A 37 -15.45 -2.55 -7.69
CA ILE A 37 -14.23 -1.75 -7.81
C ILE A 37 -14.06 -0.68 -6.71
N SER A 38 -14.85 -0.74 -5.66
CA SER A 38 -14.86 0.27 -4.60
C SER A 38 -14.51 -0.33 -3.25
N ILE A 39 -13.81 0.44 -2.42
CA ILE A 39 -13.77 0.24 -0.98
C ILE A 39 -15.04 0.86 -0.41
N VAL A 40 -15.69 0.19 0.51
CA VAL A 40 -16.92 0.65 1.16
C VAL A 40 -16.77 0.59 2.69
N ASP A 41 -17.46 1.48 3.37
CA ASP A 41 -17.59 1.45 4.82
C ASP A 41 -18.60 0.37 5.30
N PHE A 42 -18.76 0.25 6.60
CA PHE A 42 -19.70 -0.71 7.23
C PHE A 42 -21.17 -0.49 6.82
N ALA A 43 -21.54 0.72 6.39
CA ALA A 43 -22.87 1.03 5.87
C ALA A 43 -23.01 0.71 4.37
N GLY A 44 -21.92 0.28 3.72
CA GLY A 44 -21.86 -0.02 2.30
C GLY A 44 -21.74 1.22 1.41
N GLN A 45 -21.36 2.38 1.98
CA GLN A 45 -21.10 3.59 1.24
C GLN A 45 -19.66 3.58 0.72
N ALA A 46 -19.46 3.98 -0.53
CA ALA A 46 -18.11 4.08 -1.10
C ALA A 46 -17.28 5.12 -0.35
N ILE A 47 -16.06 4.73 0.01
CA ILE A 47 -15.10 5.59 0.69
C ILE A 47 -13.79 5.64 -0.11
N VAL A 48 -13.23 6.83 -0.26
CA VAL A 48 -11.91 7.04 -0.84
C VAL A 48 -10.91 7.25 0.30
N LEU A 49 -9.98 6.31 0.46
CA LEU A 49 -8.95 6.37 1.50
C LEU A 49 -7.84 7.31 1.06
N ARG A 50 -7.64 8.43 1.78
CA ARG A 50 -6.63 9.44 1.51
C ARG A 50 -5.84 9.73 2.77
N GLY A 51 -4.52 9.71 2.67
CA GLY A 51 -3.69 9.94 3.85
C GLY A 51 -2.20 9.90 3.59
N VAL A 52 -1.47 9.43 4.58
CA VAL A 52 -0.01 9.42 4.58
C VAL A 52 0.54 8.06 4.99
N ASN A 53 1.75 7.79 4.56
CA ASN A 53 2.60 6.81 5.21
C ASN A 53 3.20 7.44 6.46
N TYR A 54 3.17 6.75 7.59
CA TYR A 54 3.71 7.22 8.86
C TYR A 54 4.80 6.26 9.35
N PRO A 55 6.03 6.38 8.81
CA PRO A 55 7.16 5.53 9.16
C PRO A 55 7.70 5.82 10.55
N GLY A 56 8.48 4.88 11.10
CA GLY A 56 9.15 4.99 12.38
C GLY A 56 9.32 3.65 13.07
N TYR A 57 8.28 2.87 13.19
CA TYR A 57 8.33 1.57 13.86
C TYR A 57 9.22 0.53 13.16
N GLU A 58 9.22 0.54 11.85
CA GLU A 58 10.06 -0.34 11.04
C GLU A 58 11.57 -0.01 11.18
N GLN A 59 11.88 1.21 11.62
CA GLN A 59 13.25 1.72 11.83
C GLN A 59 13.62 1.83 13.33
N GLU A 60 12.79 1.28 14.24
CA GLU A 60 12.99 1.36 15.69
C GLU A 60 13.00 2.79 16.25
N HIS A 61 12.22 3.69 15.63
CA HIS A 61 12.01 5.08 16.06
C HIS A 61 10.59 5.34 16.56
N PRO A 62 10.13 4.64 17.62
CA PRO A 62 8.77 4.79 18.13
C PRO A 62 8.47 6.19 18.67
N GLU A 63 9.51 6.95 19.04
CA GLU A 63 9.40 8.32 19.55
C GLU A 63 8.87 9.32 18.51
N LEU A 64 8.85 8.96 17.23
CA LEU A 64 8.28 9.78 16.17
C LEU A 64 6.74 9.76 16.19
N HIS A 65 6.14 8.73 16.78
CA HIS A 65 4.70 8.54 16.80
C HIS A 65 4.04 9.22 18.00
N ASN A 66 2.91 9.89 17.78
CA ASN A 66 2.17 10.58 18.83
C ASN A 66 0.72 10.89 18.41
N SER A 67 -0.13 11.17 19.41
CA SER A 67 -1.56 11.47 19.19
C SER A 67 -1.82 12.77 18.40
N MET A 68 -0.89 13.74 18.46
CA MET A 68 -1.02 15.01 17.76
C MET A 68 -0.94 14.81 16.24
N ALA A 69 -0.10 13.86 15.79
CA ALA A 69 -0.02 13.50 14.38
C ALA A 69 -1.40 13.05 13.84
N TYR A 70 -2.08 12.15 14.54
CA TYR A 70 -3.41 11.68 14.14
C TYR A 70 -4.46 12.78 14.15
N SER A 71 -4.41 13.69 15.13
CA SER A 71 -5.26 14.89 15.14
C SER A 71 -4.97 15.80 13.95
N THR A 72 -3.71 15.92 13.57
CA THR A 72 -3.28 16.68 12.38
C THR A 72 -3.78 16.01 11.10
N PHE A 73 -3.69 14.69 10.98
CA PHE A 73 -4.19 13.95 9.82
C PHE A 73 -5.70 14.16 9.65
N ALA A 74 -6.48 13.96 10.71
CA ALA A 74 -7.92 14.18 10.70
C ALA A 74 -8.28 15.66 10.39
N GLY A 75 -7.54 16.63 10.95
CA GLY A 75 -7.71 18.04 10.69
C GLY A 75 -7.41 18.46 9.25
N ASN A 76 -6.64 17.64 8.52
CA ASN A 76 -6.37 17.81 7.08
C ASN A 76 -7.26 16.87 6.22
N GLU A 77 -8.34 16.35 6.80
CA GLU A 77 -9.31 15.49 6.11
C GLU A 77 -8.73 14.17 5.60
N PHE A 78 -7.59 13.74 6.16
CA PHE A 78 -7.07 12.41 5.91
C PHE A 78 -7.81 11.39 6.78
N ASN A 79 -8.19 10.28 6.16
CA ASN A 79 -8.98 9.24 6.79
C ASN A 79 -8.26 7.90 6.88
N VAL A 80 -7.00 7.83 6.46
CA VAL A 80 -6.16 6.63 6.52
C VAL A 80 -4.70 6.99 6.79
N VAL A 81 -4.04 6.10 7.53
CA VAL A 81 -2.58 6.05 7.68
C VAL A 81 -2.12 4.68 7.21
N ARG A 82 -1.15 4.62 6.29
CA ARG A 82 -0.38 3.40 6.03
C ARG A 82 0.75 3.38 7.05
N LEU A 83 0.75 2.38 7.92
CA LEU A 83 1.65 2.26 9.06
C LEU A 83 2.67 1.16 8.81
N PRO A 84 3.92 1.51 8.46
CA PRO A 84 4.99 0.55 8.27
C PRO A 84 5.33 -0.17 9.58
N ILE A 85 5.39 -1.50 9.53
CA ILE A 85 5.89 -2.39 10.58
C ILE A 85 6.96 -3.32 10.00
N SER A 86 7.80 -3.91 10.83
CA SER A 86 8.93 -4.71 10.36
C SER A 86 8.81 -6.17 10.79
N TRP A 87 9.07 -7.10 9.84
CA TRP A 87 9.19 -8.52 10.16
C TRP A 87 10.31 -8.78 11.18
N ALA A 88 11.46 -8.10 11.06
CA ALA A 88 12.58 -8.24 12.00
C ALA A 88 12.17 -7.96 13.45
N ASN A 89 11.32 -6.95 13.68
CA ASN A 89 10.85 -6.59 15.01
C ASN A 89 9.78 -7.55 15.54
N LEU A 90 9.01 -8.15 14.64
CA LEU A 90 7.93 -9.09 14.97
C LEU A 90 8.41 -10.52 15.18
N GLU A 91 9.51 -10.92 14.55
CA GLU A 91 10.13 -12.24 14.70
C GLU A 91 11.66 -12.14 14.82
N PRO A 92 12.18 -11.56 15.91
CA PRO A 92 13.61 -11.33 16.07
C PRO A 92 14.44 -12.62 16.20
N GLN A 93 13.79 -13.75 16.49
CA GLN A 93 14.37 -15.09 16.47
C GLN A 93 13.41 -16.07 15.75
N PRO A 94 13.87 -17.11 15.10
CA PRO A 94 13.02 -18.03 14.37
C PRO A 94 11.88 -18.60 15.22
N GLY A 95 10.64 -18.35 14.81
CA GLY A 95 9.43 -18.81 15.49
C GLY A 95 9.08 -18.06 16.79
N ALA A 96 9.86 -17.08 17.19
CA ALA A 96 9.62 -16.28 18.40
C ALA A 96 8.89 -14.97 18.06
N PHE A 97 7.57 -15.04 18.01
CA PHE A 97 6.75 -13.85 17.75
C PHE A 97 6.81 -12.85 18.92
N ASN A 98 7.19 -11.62 18.64
CA ASN A 98 7.28 -10.52 19.60
C ASN A 98 5.93 -9.79 19.70
N SER A 99 5.04 -10.27 20.55
CA SER A 99 3.74 -9.63 20.80
C SER A 99 3.86 -8.28 21.51
N GLU A 100 4.96 -8.05 22.25
CA GLU A 100 5.20 -6.79 22.94
C GLU A 100 5.39 -5.63 21.95
N TYR A 101 5.96 -5.90 20.77
CA TYR A 101 6.05 -4.91 19.70
C TYR A 101 4.66 -4.37 19.29
N LEU A 102 3.66 -5.24 19.14
CA LEU A 102 2.30 -4.79 18.86
C LEU A 102 1.72 -4.00 20.04
N SER A 103 1.76 -4.57 21.26
CA SER A 103 1.10 -3.97 22.44
C SER A 103 1.77 -2.70 22.94
N SER A 104 3.08 -2.54 22.74
CA SER A 104 3.81 -1.35 23.20
C SER A 104 3.83 -0.21 22.21
N TYR A 105 3.68 -0.50 20.91
CA TYR A 105 3.80 0.51 19.84
C TYR A 105 2.53 0.57 18.99
N VAL A 106 2.23 -0.47 18.22
CA VAL A 106 1.17 -0.42 17.21
C VAL A 106 -0.22 -0.20 17.82
N ASP A 107 -0.51 -0.83 18.97
CA ASP A 107 -1.79 -0.63 19.68
C ASP A 107 -1.99 0.82 20.14
N GLN A 108 -0.91 1.54 20.41
CA GLN A 108 -0.99 2.94 20.76
C GLN A 108 -1.44 3.79 19.57
N ASP A 109 -0.88 3.55 18.38
CA ASP A 109 -1.33 4.21 17.14
C ASP A 109 -2.78 3.87 16.82
N VAL A 110 -3.18 2.62 17.01
CA VAL A 110 -4.58 2.19 16.83
C VAL A 110 -5.52 2.99 17.73
N GLN A 111 -5.16 3.23 18.99
CA GLN A 111 -5.98 4.04 19.91
C GLN A 111 -6.04 5.52 19.49
N TRP A 112 -4.93 6.10 19.04
CA TRP A 112 -4.91 7.48 18.56
C TRP A 112 -5.70 7.63 17.26
N ALA A 113 -5.53 6.70 16.31
CA ALA A 113 -6.27 6.67 15.06
C ALA A 113 -7.78 6.51 15.29
N LYS A 114 -8.18 5.59 16.18
CA LYS A 114 -9.57 5.39 16.60
C LYS A 114 -10.19 6.67 17.17
N SER A 115 -9.44 7.36 18.01
CA SER A 115 -9.88 8.63 18.63
C SER A 115 -10.01 9.75 17.61
N ALA A 116 -9.21 9.72 16.56
CA ALA A 116 -9.20 10.71 15.47
C ALA A 116 -10.16 10.36 14.31
N GLY A 117 -10.74 9.14 14.29
CA GLY A 117 -11.58 8.68 13.19
C GLY A 117 -10.80 8.34 11.91
N VAL A 118 -9.55 7.88 12.06
CA VAL A 118 -8.63 7.54 10.97
C VAL A 118 -8.41 6.04 10.94
N TYR A 119 -8.47 5.42 9.76
CA TYR A 119 -8.13 4.01 9.59
C TYR A 119 -6.61 3.81 9.54
N ILE A 120 -6.16 2.61 9.90
CA ILE A 120 -4.76 2.19 9.74
C ILE A 120 -4.70 1.02 8.74
N ILE A 121 -3.81 1.10 7.77
CA ILE A 121 -3.40 -0.05 6.96
C ILE A 121 -2.01 -0.45 7.46
N LEU A 122 -1.91 -1.65 8.04
CA LEU A 122 -0.62 -2.18 8.49
C LEU A 122 0.16 -2.68 7.27
N ASP A 123 1.35 -2.15 7.07
CA ASP A 123 2.23 -2.51 5.98
C ASP A 123 3.43 -3.30 6.48
N MET A 124 3.68 -4.48 5.91
CA MET A 124 4.91 -5.22 6.15
C MET A 124 6.04 -4.60 5.35
N GLN A 125 6.66 -3.61 5.96
CA GLN A 125 7.70 -2.81 5.31
C GLN A 125 8.99 -3.58 5.12
N GLN A 126 9.58 -3.39 3.96
CA GLN A 126 10.95 -3.73 3.66
C GLN A 126 11.55 -2.69 2.69
N TYR A 127 12.85 -2.45 2.81
CA TYR A 127 13.65 -1.70 1.86
C TYR A 127 15.06 -2.26 1.87
N GLY A 128 15.61 -2.61 0.70
CA GLY A 128 16.92 -3.25 0.62
C GLY A 128 17.01 -4.58 1.39
N TRP A 129 15.87 -5.22 1.64
CA TRP A 129 15.63 -6.53 2.23
C TRP A 129 15.88 -6.62 3.74
N ALA A 130 17.05 -6.21 4.25
CA ALA A 130 17.40 -6.35 5.66
C ALA A 130 18.50 -5.37 6.12
N GLY A 131 18.61 -5.18 7.44
CA GLY A 131 19.65 -4.34 8.06
C GLY A 131 21.08 -4.73 7.66
N ARG A 132 21.35 -6.02 7.49
CA ARG A 132 22.64 -6.54 7.02
C ARG A 132 23.10 -5.95 5.68
N PHE A 133 22.19 -5.54 4.83
CA PHE A 133 22.46 -4.97 3.51
C PHE A 133 22.29 -3.47 3.46
N GLY A 134 22.12 -2.81 4.61
CA GLY A 134 21.89 -1.36 4.72
C GLY A 134 20.44 -0.96 4.50
N GLY A 135 19.53 -1.93 4.56
CA GLY A 135 18.07 -1.76 4.46
C GLY A 135 17.34 -2.09 5.76
N LEU A 136 16.10 -2.55 5.65
CA LEU A 136 15.24 -3.02 6.73
C LEU A 136 14.23 -4.06 6.21
N GLY A 137 13.59 -4.77 7.11
CA GLY A 137 12.51 -5.71 6.78
C GLY A 137 12.75 -7.12 7.32
N ALA A 138 13.50 -7.96 6.60
CA ALA A 138 13.77 -9.32 7.02
C ALA A 138 14.67 -9.41 8.26
N PRO A 139 14.42 -10.37 9.17
CA PRO A 139 15.19 -10.50 10.40
C PRO A 139 16.62 -11.02 10.17
N ASP A 140 17.52 -10.66 11.07
CA ASP A 140 18.95 -10.97 10.96
C ASP A 140 19.25 -12.47 10.85
N TRP A 141 18.53 -13.31 11.61
CA TRP A 141 18.71 -14.77 11.58
C TRP A 141 18.48 -15.36 10.18
N MET A 142 17.68 -14.67 9.36
CA MET A 142 17.39 -15.12 7.99
C MET A 142 18.52 -14.77 7.01
N VAL A 143 19.31 -13.76 7.32
CA VAL A 143 20.30 -13.18 6.39
C VAL A 143 21.76 -13.27 6.87
N GLU A 144 22.01 -13.75 8.07
CA GLU A 144 23.34 -13.77 8.71
C GLU A 144 24.41 -14.54 7.93
N ASN A 145 24.01 -15.55 7.15
CA ASN A 145 24.91 -16.41 6.38
C ASN A 145 25.24 -15.85 4.98
N TYR A 146 24.64 -14.74 4.56
CA TYR A 146 24.92 -14.12 3.26
C TYR A 146 25.98 -13.04 3.37
N ALA A 147 26.72 -12.78 2.29
CA ALA A 147 27.67 -11.68 2.23
C ALA A 147 26.93 -10.33 2.38
N ALA A 148 27.49 -9.41 3.18
CA ALA A 148 26.90 -8.09 3.43
C ALA A 148 27.14 -7.14 2.25
N ASN A 149 26.59 -7.47 1.09
CA ASN A 149 26.67 -6.71 -0.16
C ASN A 149 25.48 -7.04 -1.07
N GLU A 150 25.37 -6.37 -2.21
CA GLU A 150 24.29 -6.56 -3.17
C GLU A 150 24.16 -8.00 -3.66
N THR A 151 25.25 -8.72 -3.87
CA THR A 151 25.21 -10.13 -4.30
C THR A 151 24.56 -11.01 -3.24
N GLY A 152 24.96 -10.84 -1.96
CA GLY A 152 24.37 -11.55 -0.84
C GLY A 152 22.89 -11.21 -0.63
N MET A 153 22.51 -9.95 -0.79
CA MET A 153 21.12 -9.51 -0.75
C MET A 153 20.28 -10.20 -1.83
N ARG A 154 20.74 -10.18 -3.08
CA ARG A 154 20.04 -10.85 -4.20
C ARG A 154 19.87 -12.34 -3.97
N GLN A 155 20.90 -13.00 -3.40
CA GLN A 155 20.82 -14.42 -3.07
C GLN A 155 19.79 -14.67 -1.95
N ALA A 156 19.84 -13.90 -0.86
CA ALA A 156 18.89 -14.02 0.26
C ALA A 156 17.44 -13.83 -0.20
N VAL A 157 17.19 -12.84 -1.03
CA VAL A 157 15.85 -12.59 -1.61
C VAL A 157 15.45 -13.78 -2.54
N SER A 158 16.35 -14.25 -3.39
CA SER A 158 16.08 -15.40 -4.28
C SER A 158 15.74 -16.66 -3.47
N ASP A 159 16.47 -16.91 -2.38
CA ASP A 159 16.23 -18.06 -1.51
C ASP A 159 14.89 -17.95 -0.79
N PHE A 160 14.52 -16.77 -0.30
CA PHE A 160 13.18 -16.54 0.26
C PHE A 160 12.07 -16.88 -0.74
N TRP A 161 12.16 -16.36 -1.96
CA TRP A 161 11.12 -16.58 -2.98
C TRP A 161 11.06 -18.02 -3.50
N SER A 162 12.12 -18.80 -3.35
CA SER A 162 12.17 -20.21 -3.74
C SER A 162 11.92 -21.21 -2.60
N ASN A 163 11.88 -20.74 -1.34
CA ASN A 163 11.78 -21.59 -0.16
C ASN A 163 10.50 -21.30 0.63
N THR A 164 9.54 -22.22 0.55
CA THR A 164 8.26 -22.12 1.26
C THR A 164 8.38 -22.18 2.78
N ASP A 165 9.43 -22.82 3.33
CA ASP A 165 9.62 -22.87 4.77
C ASP A 165 10.03 -21.49 5.30
N LEU A 166 10.93 -20.79 4.61
CA LEU A 166 11.27 -19.40 4.94
C LEU A 166 10.05 -18.48 4.84
N GLN A 167 9.26 -18.64 3.79
CA GLN A 167 8.03 -17.85 3.62
C GLN A 167 7.00 -18.15 4.72
N SER A 168 6.97 -19.38 5.24
CA SER A 168 6.05 -19.78 6.31
C SER A 168 6.24 -18.98 7.59
N HIS A 169 7.44 -18.51 7.89
CA HIS A 169 7.70 -17.63 9.01
C HIS A 169 6.91 -16.31 8.88
N LEU A 170 7.02 -15.63 7.73
CA LEU A 170 6.28 -14.40 7.49
C LEU A 170 4.76 -14.62 7.44
N VAL A 171 4.31 -15.76 6.88
CA VAL A 171 2.90 -16.13 6.92
C VAL A 171 2.41 -16.27 8.38
N GLN A 172 3.19 -16.91 9.25
CA GLN A 172 2.84 -17.05 10.68
C GLN A 172 2.85 -15.71 11.41
N VAL A 173 3.77 -14.79 11.08
CA VAL A 173 3.76 -13.42 11.61
C VAL A 173 2.44 -12.73 11.25
N TRP A 174 2.01 -12.81 10.00
CA TRP A 174 0.71 -12.26 9.57
C TRP A 174 -0.47 -12.91 10.29
N VAL A 175 -0.45 -14.22 10.50
CA VAL A 175 -1.51 -14.90 11.29
C VAL A 175 -1.58 -14.35 12.71
N LYS A 176 -0.44 -14.07 13.36
CA LYS A 176 -0.41 -13.50 14.71
C LYS A 176 -0.93 -12.06 14.74
N ILE A 177 -0.55 -11.23 13.76
CA ILE A 177 -1.08 -9.87 13.60
C ILE A 177 -2.60 -9.92 13.40
N ALA A 178 -3.06 -10.76 12.47
CA ALA A 178 -4.48 -10.89 12.17
C ALA A 178 -5.29 -11.41 13.37
N GLN A 179 -4.75 -12.36 14.15
CA GLN A 179 -5.39 -12.81 15.40
C GLN A 179 -5.51 -11.68 16.43
N HIS A 180 -4.49 -10.82 16.54
CA HIS A 180 -4.47 -9.71 17.47
C HIS A 180 -5.53 -8.65 17.11
N TYR A 181 -5.68 -8.34 15.83
CA TYR A 181 -6.57 -7.27 15.33
C TYR A 181 -7.90 -7.76 14.75
N ALA A 182 -8.23 -9.05 14.78
CA ALA A 182 -9.43 -9.62 14.14
C ALA A 182 -10.76 -8.89 14.44
N ASN A 183 -10.85 -8.21 15.57
CA ASN A 183 -12.03 -7.50 16.03
C ASN A 183 -11.83 -5.97 16.14
N GLU A 184 -10.74 -5.42 15.61
CA GLU A 184 -10.44 -3.98 15.68
C GLU A 184 -10.68 -3.29 14.32
N PRO A 185 -11.83 -2.68 14.10
CA PRO A 185 -12.18 -2.09 12.80
C PRO A 185 -11.40 -0.81 12.46
N THR A 186 -10.62 -0.24 13.39
CA THR A 186 -9.70 0.86 13.09
C THR A 186 -8.58 0.42 12.15
N ILE A 187 -8.21 -0.87 12.22
CA ILE A 187 -7.39 -1.47 11.17
C ILE A 187 -8.26 -1.59 9.91
N GLY A 188 -7.92 -0.81 8.88
CA GLY A 188 -8.59 -0.84 7.58
C GLY A 188 -8.18 -2.04 6.74
N GLY A 189 -7.01 -2.61 7.01
CA GLY A 189 -6.51 -3.80 6.32
C GLY A 189 -5.03 -4.05 6.52
N TYR A 190 -4.55 -5.09 5.84
CA TYR A 190 -3.18 -5.58 5.88
C TYR A 190 -2.54 -5.47 4.50
N ASP A 191 -1.46 -4.70 4.36
CA ASP A 191 -0.62 -4.63 3.18
C ASP A 191 0.51 -5.64 3.35
N LEU A 192 0.40 -6.76 2.61
CA LEU A 192 1.12 -7.98 2.96
C LEU A 192 2.62 -7.92 2.76
N PHE A 193 3.10 -7.06 1.87
CA PHE A 193 4.52 -7.02 1.56
C PHE A 193 4.86 -5.76 0.74
N ASN A 194 5.60 -4.83 1.35
CA ASN A 194 6.07 -3.62 0.67
C ASN A 194 7.01 -3.97 -0.49
N GLU A 195 6.71 -3.46 -1.68
CA GLU A 195 7.54 -3.54 -2.89
C GLU A 195 8.22 -4.91 -3.09
N PRO A 196 7.46 -5.99 -3.26
CA PRO A 196 8.03 -7.33 -3.39
C PRO A 196 8.95 -7.40 -4.62
N TRP A 197 10.27 -7.40 -4.38
CA TRP A 197 11.25 -7.51 -5.42
C TRP A 197 11.74 -8.95 -5.53
N ILE A 198 11.54 -9.57 -6.68
CA ILE A 198 11.84 -10.99 -6.88
C ILE A 198 13.00 -11.13 -7.84
N TYR A 199 14.11 -11.64 -7.32
CA TYR A 199 15.24 -12.05 -8.13
C TYR A 199 15.09 -13.55 -8.44
N THR A 200 14.87 -13.90 -9.69
CA THR A 200 14.87 -15.28 -10.12
C THR A 200 16.19 -15.61 -10.81
N SER A 201 16.81 -16.72 -10.45
CA SER A 201 18.00 -17.24 -11.12
C SER A 201 17.71 -17.67 -12.57
N VAL A 202 16.45 -17.82 -12.91
CA VAL A 202 15.94 -18.07 -14.26
C VAL A 202 15.09 -16.87 -14.63
N ASN A 203 15.65 -15.99 -15.42
CA ASN A 203 15.09 -14.73 -15.91
C ASN A 203 13.75 -14.89 -16.62
N SER A 204 12.66 -15.14 -15.90
CA SER A 204 11.34 -14.96 -16.44
C SER A 204 10.47 -14.23 -15.43
N GLU A 205 9.94 -13.09 -15.82
CA GLU A 205 8.90 -12.36 -15.11
C GLU A 205 7.73 -13.29 -14.73
N LEU A 206 7.45 -14.30 -15.55
CA LEU A 206 6.42 -15.29 -15.29
C LEU A 206 6.72 -16.13 -14.03
N ASN A 207 7.99 -16.49 -13.76
CA ASN A 207 8.34 -17.24 -12.56
C ASN A 207 8.27 -16.35 -11.31
N ALA A 208 8.66 -15.08 -11.42
CA ALA A 208 8.50 -14.11 -10.36
C ALA A 208 7.01 -13.90 -10.03
N THR A 209 6.18 -13.71 -11.04
CA THR A 209 4.73 -13.55 -10.89
C THR A 209 4.10 -14.76 -10.18
N ARG A 210 4.44 -15.99 -10.59
CA ARG A 210 3.92 -17.21 -9.93
C ARG A 210 4.38 -17.38 -8.48
N ALA A 211 5.62 -16.98 -8.18
CA ALA A 211 6.13 -17.01 -6.81
C ALA A 211 5.36 -16.05 -5.90
N LEU A 212 5.13 -14.84 -6.35
CA LEU A 212 4.36 -13.82 -5.63
C LEU A 212 2.88 -14.25 -5.47
N GLU A 213 2.26 -14.69 -6.55
CA GLU A 213 0.89 -15.21 -6.55
C GLU A 213 0.72 -16.34 -5.51
N ALA A 214 1.61 -17.34 -5.53
CA ALA A 214 1.57 -18.47 -4.61
C ALA A 214 1.77 -18.03 -3.15
N PHE A 215 2.66 -17.06 -2.89
CA PHE A 215 2.86 -16.49 -1.57
C PHE A 215 1.60 -15.76 -1.08
N TYR A 216 1.01 -14.89 -1.91
CA TYR A 216 -0.21 -14.16 -1.54
C TYR A 216 -1.37 -15.11 -1.27
N ILE A 217 -1.60 -16.11 -2.11
CA ILE A 217 -2.69 -17.08 -1.88
C ILE A 217 -2.52 -17.77 -0.53
N ARG A 218 -1.33 -18.28 -0.20
CA ARG A 218 -1.08 -18.95 1.09
C ARG A 218 -1.27 -18.01 2.27
N THR A 219 -0.76 -16.78 2.17
CA THR A 219 -0.85 -15.78 3.25
C THR A 219 -2.30 -15.38 3.48
N ILE A 220 -3.04 -15.08 2.41
CA ILE A 220 -4.47 -14.72 2.50
C ILE A 220 -5.27 -15.87 3.12
N GLN A 221 -5.07 -17.10 2.67
CA GLN A 221 -5.78 -18.26 3.23
C GLN A 221 -5.49 -18.43 4.73
N ALA A 222 -4.26 -18.25 5.15
CA ALA A 222 -3.87 -18.34 6.56
C ALA A 222 -4.49 -17.21 7.40
N ILE A 223 -4.48 -15.98 6.91
CA ILE A 223 -5.14 -14.84 7.57
C ILE A 223 -6.65 -15.08 7.67
N ARG A 224 -7.31 -15.48 6.58
CA ARG A 224 -8.76 -15.69 6.54
C ARG A 224 -9.26 -16.78 7.50
N ALA A 225 -8.40 -17.71 7.89
CA ALA A 225 -8.73 -18.72 8.89
C ALA A 225 -8.93 -18.13 10.31
N VAL A 226 -8.38 -16.96 10.57
CA VAL A 226 -8.43 -16.27 11.89
C VAL A 226 -9.09 -14.89 11.83
N ASP A 227 -9.10 -14.26 10.67
CA ASP A 227 -9.66 -12.94 10.41
C ASP A 227 -10.37 -12.90 9.04
N PRO A 228 -11.69 -13.07 9.02
CA PRO A 228 -12.46 -13.03 7.79
C PRO A 228 -12.80 -11.60 7.31
N ASN A 229 -12.54 -10.57 8.12
CA ASN A 229 -13.14 -9.24 7.96
C ASN A 229 -12.25 -8.24 7.23
N HIS A 230 -10.96 -8.14 7.62
CA HIS A 230 -10.10 -7.08 7.12
C HIS A 230 -9.79 -7.19 5.63
N ILE A 231 -9.64 -6.05 4.97
CA ILE A 231 -9.17 -5.99 3.58
C ILE A 231 -7.70 -6.43 3.52
N ILE A 232 -7.35 -7.15 2.46
CA ILE A 232 -5.95 -7.45 2.15
C ILE A 232 -5.51 -6.53 1.00
N PHE A 233 -4.46 -5.76 1.23
CA PHE A 233 -3.80 -4.93 0.23
C PHE A 233 -2.63 -5.70 -0.36
N LEU A 234 -2.44 -5.58 -1.66
CA LEU A 234 -1.47 -6.36 -2.42
C LEU A 234 -0.69 -5.48 -3.38
N GLU A 235 0.60 -5.62 -3.39
CA GLU A 235 1.47 -4.93 -4.34
C GLU A 235 1.94 -5.85 -5.46
N PRO A 236 2.00 -5.38 -6.71
CA PRO A 236 2.49 -6.19 -7.83
C PRO A 236 4.03 -6.35 -7.82
N GLY A 237 4.76 -5.48 -7.10
CA GLY A 237 6.22 -5.47 -7.10
C GLY A 237 6.82 -5.33 -8.49
N ASN A 238 7.90 -6.07 -8.76
CA ASN A 238 8.56 -6.13 -10.07
C ASN A 238 8.03 -7.28 -10.95
N THR A 239 6.81 -7.75 -10.70
CA THR A 239 6.18 -8.84 -11.46
C THR A 239 5.22 -8.33 -12.53
N GLN A 240 4.77 -9.20 -13.42
CA GLN A 240 3.61 -8.89 -14.24
C GLN A 240 2.37 -8.79 -13.36
N MET A 241 1.48 -7.86 -13.69
CA MET A 241 0.18 -7.77 -13.03
C MET A 241 -0.63 -9.05 -13.28
N PHE A 242 -1.23 -9.60 -12.22
CA PHE A 242 -2.00 -10.85 -12.27
C PHE A 242 -3.31 -10.70 -11.51
N ASN A 243 -4.30 -11.51 -11.87
CA ASN A 243 -5.59 -11.52 -11.20
C ASN A 243 -5.60 -12.56 -10.07
N LEU A 244 -6.13 -12.17 -8.92
CA LEU A 244 -6.46 -13.08 -7.84
C LEU A 244 -7.98 -13.10 -7.63
N PRO A 245 -8.68 -14.18 -7.97
CA PRO A 245 -10.13 -14.28 -7.80
C PRO A 245 -10.50 -14.54 -6.33
N ILE A 246 -10.01 -13.68 -5.45
CA ILE A 246 -10.24 -13.72 -4.00
C ILE A 246 -11.00 -12.44 -3.61
N SER A 247 -12.01 -12.59 -2.77
CA SER A 247 -12.80 -11.44 -2.29
C SER A 247 -12.07 -10.63 -1.22
N ASN A 248 -12.50 -9.40 -1.07
CA ASN A 248 -12.02 -8.45 -0.07
C ASN A 248 -10.51 -8.19 -0.15
N ILE A 249 -10.02 -8.00 -1.39
CA ILE A 249 -8.66 -7.57 -1.68
C ILE A 249 -8.67 -6.22 -2.40
N VAL A 250 -7.58 -5.48 -2.30
CA VAL A 250 -7.30 -4.21 -2.98
C VAL A 250 -5.90 -4.29 -3.58
N TRP A 251 -5.72 -3.90 -4.83
CA TRP A 251 -4.39 -3.71 -5.37
C TRP A 251 -3.83 -2.35 -4.94
N ALA A 252 -2.63 -2.37 -4.36
CA ALA A 252 -1.99 -1.20 -3.76
C ALA A 252 -0.65 -0.83 -4.45
N PRO A 253 -0.62 -0.62 -5.78
CA PRO A 253 0.63 -0.27 -6.46
C PRO A 253 1.15 1.08 -5.97
N HIS A 254 2.48 1.24 -5.99
CA HIS A 254 3.14 2.53 -5.79
C HIS A 254 3.18 3.34 -7.07
N PHE A 255 3.27 4.68 -6.93
CA PHE A 255 3.23 5.60 -8.05
C PHE A 255 4.36 6.63 -7.97
N TYR A 256 5.47 6.33 -8.66
CA TYR A 256 6.66 7.17 -8.67
C TYR A 256 7.24 7.49 -10.06
N PRO A 257 6.45 7.53 -11.16
CA PRO A 257 7.02 7.82 -12.46
C PRO A 257 7.64 9.22 -12.47
N LEU A 258 8.93 9.31 -12.83
CA LEU A 258 9.72 10.54 -12.83
C LEU A 258 9.88 11.26 -11.46
N ALA A 259 9.51 10.64 -10.36
CA ALA A 259 9.54 11.26 -9.03
C ALA A 259 10.96 11.68 -8.56
N PHE A 260 11.98 11.03 -9.10
CA PHE A 260 13.39 11.28 -8.81
C PHE A 260 14.12 12.09 -9.90
N ALA A 261 13.39 12.65 -10.85
CA ALA A 261 13.99 13.49 -11.89
C ALA A 261 14.54 14.78 -11.29
N SER A 262 15.60 15.33 -11.91
CA SER A 262 16.16 16.62 -11.50
C SER A 262 15.18 17.78 -11.74
N LYS A 263 14.27 17.61 -12.69
CA LYS A 263 13.25 18.60 -13.07
C LYS A 263 12.05 17.92 -13.71
N PHE A 264 10.86 18.47 -13.47
CA PHE A 264 9.62 18.00 -14.05
C PHE A 264 8.94 19.13 -14.82
N TYR A 265 8.44 18.82 -16.00
CA TYR A 265 7.77 19.77 -16.90
C TYR A 265 6.34 19.30 -17.17
N SER A 266 5.45 20.23 -17.52
CA SER A 266 4.05 19.94 -17.84
C SER A 266 3.87 18.97 -19.02
N ASP A 267 4.80 18.94 -19.96
CA ASP A 267 4.78 18.00 -21.11
C ASP A 267 5.09 16.54 -20.70
N ASN A 268 5.59 16.31 -19.49
CA ASN A 268 5.75 14.98 -18.90
C ASN A 268 4.41 14.38 -18.40
N TYR A 269 3.32 15.13 -18.44
CA TYR A 269 1.98 14.69 -18.01
C TYR A 269 1.58 13.33 -18.61
N THR A 270 1.80 13.14 -19.92
CA THR A 270 1.44 11.89 -20.61
C THR A 270 2.19 10.67 -20.05
N ILE A 271 3.41 10.83 -19.51
CA ILE A 271 4.16 9.72 -18.90
C ILE A 271 3.46 9.29 -17.61
N LEU A 272 3.06 10.23 -16.76
CA LEU A 272 2.32 9.95 -15.54
C LEU A 272 0.97 9.32 -15.86
N GLU A 273 0.24 9.90 -16.82
CA GLU A 273 -1.07 9.40 -17.24
C GLU A 273 -1.00 7.97 -17.75
N ASN A 274 -0.05 7.65 -18.61
CA ASN A 274 0.11 6.31 -19.15
C ASN A 274 0.43 5.28 -18.07
N ASP A 275 1.32 5.60 -17.11
CA ASP A 275 1.65 4.71 -16.00
C ASP A 275 0.43 4.46 -15.10
N PHE A 276 -0.28 5.52 -14.73
CA PHE A 276 -1.51 5.40 -13.95
C PHE A 276 -2.58 4.59 -14.68
N MET A 277 -2.83 4.91 -15.95
CA MET A 277 -3.87 4.26 -16.74
C MET A 277 -3.59 2.79 -17.00
N ALA A 278 -2.32 2.40 -17.16
CA ALA A 278 -1.96 0.99 -17.29
C ALA A 278 -2.35 0.18 -16.05
N LYS A 279 -2.10 0.72 -14.85
CA LYS A 279 -2.51 0.10 -13.59
C LYS A 279 -4.03 0.09 -13.41
N TYR A 280 -4.66 1.25 -13.65
CA TYR A 280 -6.12 1.40 -13.53
C TYR A 280 -6.86 0.47 -14.50
N GLN A 281 -6.46 0.41 -15.76
CA GLN A 281 -7.04 -0.50 -16.75
C GLN A 281 -6.96 -1.94 -16.27
N THR A 282 -5.79 -2.38 -15.82
CA THR A 282 -5.57 -3.77 -15.43
C THR A 282 -6.34 -4.13 -14.15
N PHE A 283 -6.13 -3.39 -13.06
CA PHE A 283 -6.69 -3.77 -11.76
C PHE A 283 -8.19 -3.47 -11.66
N VAL A 284 -8.62 -2.30 -12.14
CA VAL A 284 -9.99 -1.84 -11.94
C VAL A 284 -10.90 -2.33 -13.06
N ILE A 285 -10.49 -2.15 -14.32
CA ILE A 285 -11.36 -2.45 -15.47
C ILE A 285 -11.32 -3.95 -15.81
N ASP A 286 -10.12 -4.52 -15.97
CA ASP A 286 -9.99 -5.90 -16.45
C ASP A 286 -10.21 -6.93 -15.34
N TYR A 287 -9.72 -6.65 -14.11
CA TYR A 287 -9.86 -7.57 -12.98
C TYR A 287 -11.06 -7.27 -12.09
N GLY A 288 -11.64 -6.07 -12.18
CA GLY A 288 -12.80 -5.68 -11.37
C GLY A 288 -12.48 -5.56 -9.87
N THR A 289 -11.22 -5.25 -9.54
CA THR A 289 -10.71 -5.17 -8.16
C THR A 289 -10.40 -3.70 -7.82
N PRO A 290 -10.70 -3.21 -6.62
CA PRO A 290 -10.34 -1.85 -6.24
C PRO A 290 -8.83 -1.62 -6.32
N MET A 291 -8.43 -0.39 -6.67
CA MET A 291 -7.05 0.07 -6.63
C MET A 291 -6.90 1.21 -5.62
N TRP A 292 -5.81 1.19 -4.87
CA TRP A 292 -5.39 2.22 -3.94
C TRP A 292 -3.90 2.46 -4.11
N ILE A 293 -3.44 3.70 -4.17
CA ILE A 293 -2.01 4.01 -4.30
C ILE A 293 -1.37 3.96 -2.93
N GLY A 294 -0.66 2.86 -2.61
CA GLY A 294 -0.02 2.62 -1.32
C GLY A 294 1.06 3.65 -0.99
N GLU A 295 1.80 4.07 -2.00
CA GLU A 295 2.77 5.14 -1.89
C GLU A 295 2.82 6.00 -3.15
N PHE A 296 2.97 7.30 -2.95
CA PHE A 296 3.39 8.24 -3.98
C PHE A 296 4.10 9.44 -3.34
N GLY A 297 5.00 10.07 -4.07
CA GLY A 297 5.74 11.22 -3.58
C GLY A 297 6.67 11.75 -4.66
N ALA A 298 7.21 12.95 -4.46
CA ALA A 298 8.16 13.57 -5.39
C ALA A 298 9.41 14.02 -4.63
N PHE A 299 10.56 13.50 -5.04
CA PHE A 299 11.86 13.72 -4.39
C PHE A 299 12.75 14.70 -5.18
N MET A 300 12.15 15.50 -6.04
CA MET A 300 12.83 16.49 -6.88
C MET A 300 13.42 17.61 -6.02
N PRO A 301 14.64 18.08 -6.32
CA PRO A 301 15.28 19.18 -5.58
C PRO A 301 14.59 20.52 -5.82
N ASP A 302 13.93 20.69 -6.95
CA ASP A 302 13.19 21.90 -7.33
C ASP A 302 11.73 21.85 -6.82
N ASN A 303 11.38 22.75 -5.92
CA ASN A 303 10.06 22.81 -5.30
C ASN A 303 8.93 23.05 -6.31
N SER A 304 9.15 23.78 -7.38
CA SER A 304 8.12 24.03 -8.39
C SER A 304 7.81 22.78 -9.21
N SER A 305 8.82 22.04 -9.62
CA SER A 305 8.66 20.75 -10.29
C SER A 305 7.96 19.73 -9.39
N ARG A 306 8.33 19.69 -8.10
CA ARG A 306 7.69 18.83 -7.10
C ARG A 306 6.20 19.15 -6.97
N ALA A 307 5.85 20.42 -6.87
CA ALA A 307 4.46 20.87 -6.77
C ALA A 307 3.64 20.50 -8.01
N ILE A 308 4.19 20.72 -9.22
CA ILE A 308 3.53 20.36 -10.47
C ILE A 308 3.30 18.84 -10.56
N TRP A 309 4.32 18.04 -10.27
CA TRP A 309 4.22 16.58 -10.28
C TRP A 309 3.14 16.08 -9.31
N THR A 310 3.18 16.57 -8.06
CA THR A 310 2.21 16.19 -7.02
C THR A 310 0.78 16.55 -7.44
N GLN A 311 0.57 17.76 -7.96
CA GLN A 311 -0.75 18.18 -8.41
C GLN A 311 -1.28 17.29 -9.55
N MET A 312 -0.43 16.95 -10.52
CA MET A 312 -0.82 16.09 -11.63
C MET A 312 -1.18 14.67 -11.16
N ALA A 313 -0.41 14.08 -10.23
CA ALA A 313 -0.74 12.79 -9.65
C ALA A 313 -2.10 12.83 -8.94
N LEU A 314 -2.34 13.84 -8.10
CA LEU A 314 -3.62 14.02 -7.41
C LEU A 314 -4.79 14.24 -8.36
N ASP A 315 -4.59 14.94 -9.49
CA ASP A 315 -5.63 15.13 -10.51
C ASP A 315 -6.10 13.79 -11.11
N PHE A 316 -5.19 12.85 -11.35
CA PHE A 316 -5.56 11.49 -11.78
C PHE A 316 -6.32 10.76 -10.68
N PHE A 317 -5.76 10.71 -9.47
CA PHE A 317 -6.37 9.97 -8.36
C PHE A 317 -7.78 10.47 -8.08
N ASN A 318 -7.99 11.79 -8.05
CA ASN A 318 -9.29 12.39 -7.85
C ASN A 318 -10.26 12.13 -9.00
N ARG A 319 -9.80 12.25 -10.24
CA ARG A 319 -10.61 12.01 -11.46
C ARG A 319 -11.18 10.60 -11.51
N TYR A 320 -10.40 9.62 -11.07
CA TYR A 320 -10.77 8.21 -11.11
C TYR A 320 -11.26 7.66 -9.76
N GLY A 321 -11.37 8.51 -8.73
CA GLY A 321 -11.83 8.09 -7.41
C GLY A 321 -10.89 7.12 -6.70
N VAL A 322 -9.60 7.14 -7.03
CA VAL A 322 -8.58 6.27 -6.43
C VAL A 322 -8.02 6.92 -5.18
N GLY A 323 -8.02 6.18 -4.07
CA GLY A 323 -7.40 6.61 -2.82
C GLY A 323 -5.88 6.48 -2.85
N TRP A 324 -5.22 7.09 -1.87
CA TRP A 324 -3.76 7.16 -1.85
C TRP A 324 -3.19 7.42 -0.45
N ALA A 325 -1.89 7.09 -0.26
CA ALA A 325 -1.08 7.53 0.86
C ALA A 325 0.21 8.20 0.38
N TRP A 326 0.44 9.43 0.85
CA TRP A 326 1.66 10.18 0.56
C TRP A 326 2.87 9.60 1.30
N TRP A 327 3.98 9.42 0.63
CA TRP A 327 5.26 9.06 1.24
C TRP A 327 6.10 10.33 1.46
N ALA A 328 6.36 10.79 2.71
CA ALA A 328 5.86 10.27 3.96
C ALA A 328 5.71 11.41 4.96
N TYR A 329 5.02 11.16 6.06
CA TYR A 329 5.02 12.00 7.25
C TYR A 329 5.93 11.32 8.29
N ASP A 330 7.14 11.84 8.48
CA ASP A 330 8.19 11.20 9.30
C ASP A 330 8.45 11.90 10.64
N GLY A 331 7.56 12.77 11.07
CA GLY A 331 7.70 13.54 12.31
C GLY A 331 8.81 14.62 12.30
N GLN A 332 9.80 14.50 11.44
CA GLN A 332 10.83 15.53 11.25
C GLN A 332 10.37 16.60 10.28
N TYR A 333 9.60 16.22 9.28
CA TYR A 333 8.96 17.13 8.33
C TYR A 333 7.50 17.34 8.74
N THR A 334 7.27 18.26 9.65
CA THR A 334 5.94 18.58 10.21
C THR A 334 4.99 19.24 9.20
N SER A 335 5.40 19.44 7.95
CA SER A 335 4.59 20.05 6.90
C SER A 335 4.09 19.01 5.92
N ILE A 336 2.82 18.68 6.03
CA ILE A 336 2.08 18.08 4.92
C ILE A 336 2.18 19.05 3.74
N PRO A 337 2.63 18.60 2.56
CA PRO A 337 2.70 19.48 1.40
C PRO A 337 1.36 20.14 1.13
N ASN A 338 1.35 21.46 0.93
CA ASN A 338 0.11 22.23 0.71
C ASN A 338 -0.75 21.69 -0.45
N GLN A 339 -0.12 21.01 -1.42
CA GLN A 339 -0.80 20.37 -2.54
C GLN A 339 -1.69 19.18 -2.13
N LEU A 340 -1.44 18.58 -0.95
CA LEU A 340 -2.27 17.50 -0.43
C LEU A 340 -3.54 17.99 0.27
N TYR A 341 -3.63 19.30 0.55
CA TYR A 341 -4.88 19.89 1.03
C TYR A 341 -5.95 19.77 -0.05
N ILE A 342 -7.01 19.07 0.25
CA ILE A 342 -8.19 19.00 -0.61
C ILE A 342 -9.04 20.21 -0.23
N PRO A 343 -9.28 21.18 -1.14
CA PRO A 343 -10.23 22.24 -0.83
C PRO A 343 -11.62 21.62 -0.61
N PRO A 344 -12.40 22.18 0.32
CA PRO A 344 -13.73 21.70 0.67
C PRO A 344 -14.68 21.67 -0.53
#